data_52f4e2c84779809b174d6eb2619628f5
#
_entry.id   52f4e2c84779809b174d6eb2619628f5
#
_cell.length_a   1.000
_cell.length_b   1.000
_cell.length_c   1.000
_cell.angle_alpha   90.00
_cell.angle_beta   90.00
_cell.angle_gamma   90.00
#
_symmetry.space_group_name_H-M   'P 1'
#
loop_
_entity.id
_entity.type
_entity.pdbx_description
1 polymer ?
#
loop_
_entity_poly.entity_id
_entity_poly.type
_entity_poly.pdbx_seq_one_letter_code
_entity_poly.pdbx_strand_id
1 'polypeptide(L)' 'MSIPTGEVRSGTVADYDDAAGYGELLDAAGERWWFHCTSIATGDRAIAVGASIRFRLQPGHLGRYEAIDVNEV' A
#
# COMPACT_ATOMS: atom_id res chain seq x y z
N MET A 1 -17.93 10.19 -5.08
CA MET A 1 -17.74 9.83 -3.66
C MET A 1 -16.25 9.89 -3.34
N SER A 2 -15.89 10.59 -2.28
CA SER A 2 -14.48 10.67 -1.90
C SER A 2 -14.07 9.45 -1.07
N ILE A 3 -12.81 9.03 -1.25
CA ILE A 3 -12.24 7.95 -0.47
C ILE A 3 -11.75 8.53 0.85
N PRO A 4 -12.15 7.96 2.01
CA PRO A 4 -11.64 8.43 3.30
C PRO A 4 -10.11 8.26 3.34
N THR A 5 -9.40 9.32 3.63
CA THR A 5 -7.95 9.29 3.84
C THR A 5 -7.65 9.24 5.34
N GLY A 6 -6.51 8.65 5.70
CA GLY A 6 -6.12 8.53 7.09
C GLY A 6 -6.78 7.39 7.86
N GLU A 7 -7.79 6.77 7.29
CA GLU A 7 -8.41 5.57 7.87
C GLU A 7 -7.52 4.36 7.69
N VAL A 8 -7.36 3.55 8.73
CA VAL A 8 -6.59 2.31 8.64
C VAL A 8 -7.41 1.25 7.91
N ARG A 9 -6.81 0.67 6.89
CA ARG A 9 -7.43 -0.38 6.06
C ARG A 9 -6.60 -1.65 6.13
N SER A 10 -7.24 -2.77 5.82
CA SER A 10 -6.59 -4.07 5.75
C SER A 10 -6.51 -4.55 4.31
N GLY A 11 -5.46 -5.30 4.01
CA GLY A 11 -5.28 -5.86 2.68
C GLY A 11 -4.13 -6.85 2.63
N THR A 12 -3.73 -7.17 1.42
CA THR A 12 -2.61 -8.07 1.15
C THR A 12 -1.71 -7.47 0.08
N VAL A 13 -0.43 -7.78 0.13
CA VAL A 13 0.50 -7.39 -0.92
C VAL A 13 0.24 -8.27 -2.14
N ALA A 14 -0.15 -7.65 -3.24
CA ALA A 14 -0.44 -8.37 -4.48
C ALA A 14 0.80 -8.52 -5.36
N ASP A 15 1.65 -7.50 -5.37
CA ASP A 15 2.85 -7.47 -6.20
C ASP A 15 3.86 -6.51 -5.59
N TYR A 16 5.13 -6.77 -5.78
CA TYR A 16 6.18 -5.86 -5.35
C TYR A 16 7.44 -6.06 -6.19
N ASP A 17 7.91 -4.97 -6.78
CA ASP A 17 9.16 -4.95 -7.54
C ASP A 17 10.25 -4.33 -6.66
N ASP A 18 11.08 -5.18 -6.09
CA ASP A 18 12.14 -4.77 -5.18
C ASP A 18 13.17 -3.86 -5.87
N ALA A 19 13.49 -4.14 -7.11
CA ALA A 19 14.46 -3.33 -7.86
C ALA A 19 13.92 -1.93 -8.17
N ALA A 20 12.63 -1.84 -8.51
CA ALA A 20 11.98 -0.57 -8.81
C ALA A 20 11.56 0.18 -7.55
N GLY A 21 11.34 -0.52 -6.45
CA GLY A 21 10.97 0.07 -5.17
C GLY A 21 9.51 0.47 -5.08
N TYR A 22 8.61 -0.24 -5.77
CA TYR A 22 7.17 -0.01 -5.65
C TYR A 22 6.40 -1.30 -5.89
N GLY A 23 5.13 -1.28 -5.52
CA GLY A 23 4.28 -2.44 -5.69
C GLY A 23 2.81 -2.07 -5.64
N GLU A 24 1.98 -3.09 -5.61
CA GLU A 24 0.54 -2.95 -5.47
C GLU A 24 0.04 -3.83 -4.34
N LEU A 25 -1.00 -3.36 -3.69
CA LEU A 25 -1.72 -4.14 -2.69
C LEU A 25 -3.19 -4.25 -3.08
N LEU A 26 -3.86 -5.24 -2.53
CA LEU A 26 -5.31 -5.44 -2.67
C LEU A 26 -5.94 -5.17 -1.32
N ASP A 27 -7.01 -4.40 -1.30
CA ASP A 27 -7.80 -4.21 -0.09
C ASP A 27 -8.86 -5.33 0.05
N ALA A 28 -9.65 -5.26 1.11
CA ALA A 28 -10.68 -6.25 1.38
C ALA A 28 -11.79 -6.28 0.31
N ALA A 29 -11.96 -5.20 -0.42
CA ALA A 29 -12.93 -5.11 -1.52
C ALA A 29 -12.35 -5.57 -2.86
N GLY A 30 -11.08 -5.93 -2.91
CA GLY A 30 -10.42 -6.35 -4.14
C GLY A 30 -9.90 -5.20 -5.00
N GLU A 31 -9.91 -3.98 -4.48
CA GLU A 31 -9.34 -2.82 -5.15
C GLU A 31 -7.82 -2.84 -5.04
N ARG A 32 -7.16 -2.45 -6.12
CA ARG A 32 -5.69 -2.34 -6.15
C ARG A 32 -5.26 -0.93 -5.81
N TRP A 33 -4.21 -0.82 -4.99
CA TRP A 33 -3.62 0.45 -4.60
C TRP A 33 -2.12 0.37 -4.76
N TRP A 34 -1.54 1.42 -5.33
CA TRP A 34 -0.11 1.52 -5.54
C TRP A 34 0.58 2.01 -4.25
N PHE A 35 1.77 1.50 -3.97
CA PHE A 35 2.59 2.01 -2.89
C PHE A 35 4.07 2.04 -3.28
N HIS A 36 4.80 2.98 -2.71
CA HIS A 36 6.24 3.11 -2.89
C HIS A 36 6.95 2.43 -1.70
N CYS A 37 8.20 1.98 -1.89
CA CYS A 37 8.95 1.34 -0.81
C CYS A 37 9.13 2.24 0.41
N THR A 38 9.16 3.55 0.23
CA THR A 38 9.24 4.52 1.33
C THR A 38 7.98 4.53 2.19
N SER A 39 6.89 3.97 1.71
CA SER A 39 5.63 3.87 2.45
C SER A 39 5.56 2.63 3.33
N ILE A 40 6.55 1.74 3.26
CA ILE A 40 6.65 0.59 4.17
C ILE A 40 7.10 1.12 5.53
N ALA A 41 6.22 1.01 6.52
CA ALA A 41 6.39 1.72 7.80
C ALA A 41 7.60 1.26 8.62
N THR A 42 8.06 0.03 8.41
CA THR A 42 9.23 -0.51 9.12
C THR A 42 10.54 0.09 8.63
N GLY A 43 10.52 0.83 7.51
CA GLY A 43 11.72 1.36 6.90
C GLY A 43 12.45 0.37 5.99
N ASP A 44 12.00 -0.87 5.93
CA ASP A 44 12.55 -1.86 5.02
C ASP A 44 12.12 -1.55 3.59
N ARG A 45 12.97 -1.90 2.64
CA ARG A 45 12.65 -1.75 1.23
C ARG A 45 11.95 -2.96 0.64
N ALA A 46 11.73 -3.99 1.41
CA ALA A 46 11.16 -5.24 0.95
C ALA A 46 9.96 -5.62 1.77
N ILE A 47 8.98 -6.21 1.11
CA ILE A 47 7.79 -6.75 1.74
C ILE A 47 7.36 -7.97 0.94
N ALA A 48 6.89 -9.02 1.63
CA ALA A 48 6.55 -10.27 0.97
C ALA A 48 5.21 -10.17 0.24
N VAL A 49 5.18 -10.64 -1.01
CA VAL A 49 3.92 -10.82 -1.75
C VAL A 49 3.06 -11.85 -1.00
N GLY A 50 1.79 -11.53 -0.82
CA GLY A 50 0.86 -12.35 -0.04
C GLY A 50 0.80 -12.00 1.44
N ALA A 51 1.68 -11.12 1.93
CA ALA A 51 1.65 -10.71 3.32
C ALA A 51 0.36 -9.94 3.63
N SER A 52 -0.22 -10.23 4.80
CA SER A 52 -1.35 -9.45 5.33
C SER A 52 -0.80 -8.14 5.89
N ILE A 53 -1.45 -7.05 5.51
CA ILE A 53 -0.98 -5.70 5.86
C ILE A 53 -2.13 -4.82 6.32
N ARG A 54 -1.74 -3.74 7.01
CA ARG A 54 -2.59 -2.58 7.26
C ARG A 54 -1.94 -1.38 6.60
N PHE A 55 -2.76 -0.47 6.11
CA PHE A 55 -2.29 0.69 5.38
C PHE A 55 -3.30 1.81 5.44
N ARG A 56 -2.90 2.98 4.98
CA ARG A 56 -3.77 4.14 4.80
C ARG A 56 -3.66 4.62 3.37
N LEU A 57 -4.64 5.37 2.91
CA LEU A 57 -4.63 5.97 1.60
C LEU A 57 -4.48 7.48 1.71
N GLN A 58 -3.76 8.07 0.75
CA GLN A 58 -3.67 9.52 0.61
C GLN A 58 -3.65 9.89 -0.87
N PRO A 59 -4.03 11.12 -1.22
CA PRO A 59 -3.85 11.60 -2.58
C PRO A 59 -2.37 11.59 -2.94
N GLY A 60 -2.03 10.89 -4.00
CA GLY A 60 -0.68 10.79 -4.48
C GLY A 60 -0.43 11.63 -5.71
N HIS A 61 0.60 11.27 -6.45
CA HIS A 61 1.01 11.97 -7.66
C HIS A 61 -0.05 11.86 -8.76
N LEU A 62 -0.28 12.94 -9.49
CA LEU A 62 -1.20 12.99 -10.63
C LEU A 62 -2.66 12.65 -10.27
N GLY A 63 -3.08 12.97 -9.05
CA GLY A 63 -4.46 12.74 -8.63
C GLY A 63 -4.79 11.29 -8.31
N ARG A 64 -3.83 10.40 -8.33
CA ARG A 64 -4.01 9.01 -7.94
C ARG A 64 -3.84 8.87 -6.44
N TYR A 65 -4.63 8.00 -5.85
CA TYR A 65 -4.43 7.63 -4.46
C TYR A 65 -3.29 6.63 -4.35
N GLU A 66 -2.53 6.75 -3.27
CA GLU A 66 -1.46 5.79 -2.96
C GLU A 66 -1.60 5.29 -1.53
N ALA A 67 -1.13 4.08 -1.29
CA ALA A 67 -1.09 3.52 0.05
C ALA A 67 0.16 4.00 0.79
N ILE A 68 -0.04 4.34 2.05
CA ILE A 68 1.03 4.77 2.96
C ILE A 68 0.93 4.00 4.26
N ASP A 69 1.94 4.12 5.12
CA ASP A 69 1.99 3.44 6.42
C ASP A 69 1.70 1.94 6.28
N VAL A 70 2.32 1.31 5.30
CA VAL A 70 2.13 -0.11 5.03
C VAL A 70 2.86 -0.92 6.09
N ASN A 71 2.08 -1.66 6.89
CA ASN A 71 2.59 -2.49 7.98
C ASN A 71 2.14 -3.93 7.80
N GLU A 72 3.05 -4.88 7.97
CA GLU A 72 2.65 -6.28 8.08
C GLU A 72 1.94 -6.53 9.42
N VAL A 73 0.92 -7.35 9.33
CA VAL A 73 0.14 -7.72 10.51
C VAL A 73 0.72 -8.99 11.13
#